data_5f9fac544a47fe3b4f14e790a0f816de
#
_entry.id   5f9fac544a47fe3b4f14e790a0f816de
#
_cell.length_a   1.000
_cell.length_b   1.000
_cell.length_c   1.000
_cell.angle_alpha   90.00
_cell.angle_beta   90.00
_cell.angle_gamma   90.00
#
_symmetry.space_group_name_H-M   'P 1'
#
loop_
_entity.id
_entity.type
_entity.pdbx_description
1 polymer ?
#
loop_
_entity_poly.entity_id
_entity_poly.type
_entity_poly.pdbx_seq_one_letter_code
_entity_poly.pdbx_strand_id
1 'polypeptide(L)'
;QPVADDPNLKERIGYISDDVFYFPAATMEDMHRFYRDVYSRFDEALYQKLKEAFPLPTGSIRRFSKGMQKQAAFHLTLSARPDVLILDEPVDGLDPVMRRQVMSLVLSDVAERGTTVLISSHNLRELEDVCDHVGILNHGKMLLEKSLADMQGGTVKLQIVGDAPAGFPVLHESRSGRLNT
;
A
#
# COMPACT_ATOMS: atom_id res chain seq x y z
N GLN A 1 -0.12 -24.65 3.46
CA GLN A 1 -1.45 -25.23 3.13
C GLN A 1 -2.06 -24.38 2.02
N PRO A 2 -2.74 -24.99 1.03
CA PRO A 2 -3.44 -24.23 0.00
C PRO A 2 -4.54 -23.36 0.65
N VAL A 3 -4.57 -22.08 0.32
CA VAL A 3 -5.59 -21.12 0.81
C VAL A 3 -6.95 -21.31 0.10
N ALA A 4 -6.95 -22.06 -1.01
CA ALA A 4 -8.14 -22.34 -1.77
C ALA A 4 -9.16 -23.06 -0.89
N ASP A 5 -10.33 -22.46 -0.69
CA ASP A 5 -11.52 -23.01 -0.03
C ASP A 5 -11.54 -23.09 1.50
N ASP A 6 -10.60 -22.48 2.23
CA ASP A 6 -10.71 -22.33 3.67
C ASP A 6 -11.28 -20.93 4.05
N PRO A 7 -12.55 -20.83 4.49
CA PRO A 7 -13.14 -19.54 4.89
C PRO A 7 -12.39 -18.86 6.03
N ASN A 8 -11.86 -19.63 6.99
CA ASN A 8 -11.13 -19.06 8.13
C ASN A 8 -9.81 -18.41 7.72
N LEU A 9 -9.14 -18.96 6.70
CA LEU A 9 -7.94 -18.30 6.13
C LEU A 9 -8.31 -17.08 5.31
N LYS A 10 -9.42 -17.11 4.55
CA LYS A 10 -9.89 -15.97 3.75
C LYS A 10 -10.28 -14.80 4.62
N GLU A 11 -10.90 -15.00 5.77
CA GLU A 11 -11.23 -13.94 6.73
C GLU A 11 -9.98 -13.20 7.25
N ARG A 12 -8.82 -13.86 7.24
CA ARG A 12 -7.56 -13.30 7.73
C ARG A 12 -6.78 -12.53 6.68
N ILE A 13 -7.27 -12.50 5.43
CA ILE A 13 -6.63 -11.83 4.30
C ILE A 13 -7.51 -10.67 3.87
N GLY A 14 -7.00 -9.45 3.97
CA GLY A 14 -7.58 -8.25 3.36
C GLY A 14 -6.98 -8.03 1.98
N TYR A 15 -7.81 -7.68 1.01
CA TYR A 15 -7.37 -7.34 -0.33
C TYR A 15 -8.03 -6.05 -0.80
N ILE A 16 -7.23 -5.11 -1.26
CA ILE A 16 -7.70 -3.88 -1.91
C ILE A 16 -7.08 -3.85 -3.31
N SER A 17 -7.92 -4.01 -4.33
CA SER A 17 -7.51 -3.95 -5.74
C SER A 17 -7.36 -2.51 -6.22
N ASP A 18 -6.65 -2.30 -7.32
CA ASP A 18 -6.56 -0.98 -7.97
C ASP A 18 -7.94 -0.47 -8.36
N ASP A 19 -8.74 -1.27 -9.05
CA ASP A 19 -10.16 -0.98 -9.30
C ASP A 19 -11.03 -1.64 -8.24
N VAL A 20 -11.49 -0.84 -7.27
CA VAL A 20 -12.31 -1.35 -6.17
C VAL A 20 -13.74 -1.65 -6.64
N PHE A 21 -14.20 -2.86 -6.37
CA PHE A 21 -15.56 -3.27 -6.70
C PHE A 21 -16.52 -3.04 -5.53
N TYR A 22 -17.68 -2.43 -5.85
CA TYR A 22 -18.80 -2.30 -4.93
C TYR A 22 -20.10 -2.76 -5.58
N PHE A 23 -21.01 -3.29 -4.81
CA PHE A 23 -22.35 -3.64 -5.31
C PHE A 23 -23.04 -2.41 -5.91
N PRO A 24 -23.84 -2.59 -6.96
CA PRO A 24 -24.63 -1.50 -7.54
C PRO A 24 -25.48 -0.80 -6.47
N ALA A 25 -25.42 0.54 -6.44
CA ALA A 25 -26.13 1.40 -5.49
C ALA A 25 -25.75 1.25 -4.01
N ALA A 26 -24.78 0.38 -3.65
CA ALA A 26 -24.37 0.21 -2.26
C ALA A 26 -23.84 1.52 -1.66
N THR A 27 -24.29 1.81 -0.45
CA THR A 27 -23.80 2.89 0.41
C THR A 27 -22.72 2.35 1.35
N MET A 28 -22.03 3.26 2.07
CA MET A 28 -21.10 2.86 3.12
C MET A 28 -21.79 2.05 4.22
N GLU A 29 -23.05 2.38 4.55
CA GLU A 29 -23.83 1.66 5.55
C GLU A 29 -24.17 0.22 5.10
N ASP A 30 -24.49 0.03 3.81
CA ASP A 30 -24.74 -1.30 3.26
C ASP A 30 -23.49 -2.15 3.28
N MET A 31 -22.33 -1.58 2.88
CA MET A 31 -21.06 -2.27 2.89
C MET A 31 -20.54 -2.55 4.30
N HIS A 32 -20.73 -1.61 5.23
CA HIS A 32 -20.42 -1.80 6.65
C HIS A 32 -21.18 -2.99 7.23
N ARG A 33 -22.51 -3.05 7.02
CA ARG A 33 -23.35 -4.17 7.45
C ARG A 33 -22.86 -5.49 6.84
N PHE A 34 -22.59 -5.51 5.53
CA PHE A 34 -22.08 -6.67 4.84
C PHE A 34 -20.75 -7.16 5.43
N TYR A 35 -19.77 -6.25 5.64
CA TYR A 35 -18.48 -6.62 6.22
C TYR A 35 -18.61 -7.15 7.65
N ARG A 36 -19.41 -6.51 8.48
CA ARG A 36 -19.69 -6.95 9.85
C ARG A 36 -20.32 -8.36 9.89
N ASP A 37 -21.19 -8.66 8.94
CA ASP A 37 -21.88 -9.97 8.89
C ASP A 37 -20.96 -11.08 8.31
N VAL A 38 -19.98 -10.72 7.49
CA VAL A 38 -19.06 -11.68 6.84
C VAL A 38 -17.78 -11.92 7.65
N TYR A 39 -17.23 -10.85 8.26
CA TYR A 39 -15.95 -10.92 8.97
C TYR A 39 -16.20 -11.01 10.48
N SER A 40 -15.93 -12.17 11.05
CA SER A 40 -16.15 -12.44 12.48
C SER A 40 -15.34 -11.53 13.42
N ARG A 41 -14.20 -10.99 12.95
CA ARG A 41 -13.27 -10.12 13.68
C ARG A 41 -13.49 -8.64 13.39
N PHE A 42 -14.60 -8.25 12.76
CA PHE A 42 -14.87 -6.87 12.42
C PHE A 42 -14.87 -5.96 13.65
N ASP A 43 -14.01 -4.94 13.63
CA ASP A 43 -13.83 -3.98 14.72
C ASP A 43 -14.69 -2.73 14.49
N GLU A 44 -15.84 -2.72 15.13
CA GLU A 44 -16.79 -1.60 15.06
C GLU A 44 -16.19 -0.30 15.60
N ALA A 45 -15.39 -0.36 16.65
CA ALA A 45 -14.76 0.83 17.23
C ALA A 45 -13.75 1.46 16.27
N LEU A 46 -12.94 0.63 15.58
CA LEU A 46 -12.03 1.12 14.55
C LEU A 46 -12.81 1.72 13.38
N TYR A 47 -13.86 1.05 12.92
CA TYR A 47 -14.67 1.56 11.81
C TYR A 47 -15.24 2.96 12.12
N GLN A 48 -15.76 3.18 13.32
CA GLN A 48 -16.27 4.49 13.73
C GLN A 48 -15.15 5.55 13.82
N LYS A 49 -13.98 5.20 14.36
CA LYS A 49 -12.81 6.09 14.37
C LYS A 49 -12.39 6.50 12.96
N LEU A 50 -12.33 5.55 12.02
CA LEU A 50 -11.97 5.82 10.63
C LEU A 50 -13.02 6.71 9.95
N LYS A 51 -14.30 6.46 10.19
CA LYS A 51 -15.43 7.26 9.68
C LYS A 51 -15.39 8.71 10.17
N GLU A 52 -15.01 8.92 11.42
CA GLU A 52 -14.86 10.27 12.01
C GLU A 52 -13.62 10.99 11.48
N ALA A 53 -12.48 10.29 11.42
CA ALA A 53 -11.21 10.87 10.98
C ALA A 53 -11.17 11.17 9.47
N PHE A 54 -11.85 10.36 8.67
CA PHE A 54 -11.86 10.43 7.21
C PHE A 54 -13.29 10.32 6.68
N PRO A 55 -14.11 11.38 6.85
CA PRO A 55 -15.52 11.32 6.51
C PRO A 55 -15.72 11.15 4.99
N LEU A 56 -16.68 10.31 4.63
CA LEU A 56 -17.11 10.08 3.27
C LEU A 56 -18.51 10.64 3.04
N PRO A 57 -18.86 11.06 1.82
CA PRO A 57 -20.21 11.51 1.50
C PRO A 57 -21.26 10.43 1.71
N THR A 58 -22.48 10.85 1.84
CA THR A 58 -23.65 9.94 1.79
C THR A 58 -23.97 9.55 0.35
N GLY A 59 -24.59 8.39 0.18
CA GLY A 59 -25.05 7.89 -1.12
C GLY A 59 -24.24 6.71 -1.63
N SER A 60 -24.42 6.37 -2.93
CA SER A 60 -23.77 5.21 -3.53
C SER A 60 -22.28 5.44 -3.68
N ILE A 61 -21.46 4.48 -3.18
CA ILE A 61 -19.99 4.51 -3.25
C ILE A 61 -19.49 4.60 -4.70
N ARG A 62 -20.19 4.00 -5.65
CA ARG A 62 -19.83 4.07 -7.08
C ARG A 62 -19.86 5.48 -7.69
N ARG A 63 -20.50 6.45 -7.01
CA ARG A 63 -20.51 7.86 -7.39
C ARG A 63 -19.38 8.67 -6.76
N PHE A 64 -18.63 8.08 -5.86
CA PHE A 64 -17.48 8.72 -5.23
C PHE A 64 -16.33 8.86 -6.23
N SER A 65 -15.41 9.77 -6.00
CA SER A 65 -14.15 9.82 -6.74
C SER A 65 -13.35 8.52 -6.50
N LYS A 66 -12.42 8.16 -7.41
CA LYS A 66 -11.55 6.98 -7.23
C LYS A 66 -10.89 6.99 -5.84
N GLY A 67 -10.35 8.13 -5.41
CA GLY A 67 -9.73 8.28 -4.09
C GLY A 67 -10.69 7.99 -2.94
N MET A 68 -11.92 8.49 -3.01
CA MET A 68 -12.93 8.24 -1.98
C MET A 68 -13.41 6.78 -2.00
N GLN A 69 -13.45 6.13 -3.16
CA GLN A 69 -13.74 4.69 -3.26
C GLN A 69 -12.63 3.86 -2.62
N LYS A 70 -11.35 4.20 -2.85
CA LYS A 70 -10.21 3.57 -2.17
C LYS A 70 -10.27 3.82 -0.66
N GLN A 71 -10.58 5.04 -0.23
CA GLN A 71 -10.75 5.35 1.19
C GLN A 71 -11.85 4.49 1.83
N ALA A 72 -12.99 4.31 1.15
CA ALA A 72 -14.05 3.41 1.60
C ALA A 72 -13.57 1.97 1.76
N ALA A 73 -12.76 1.47 0.81
CA ALA A 73 -12.15 0.15 0.89
C ALA A 73 -11.24 0.01 2.11
N PHE A 74 -10.42 1.03 2.39
CA PHE A 74 -9.55 1.02 3.58
C PHE A 74 -10.35 1.00 4.88
N HIS A 75 -11.43 1.80 5.00
CA HIS A 75 -12.29 1.78 6.20
C HIS A 75 -12.83 0.38 6.48
N LEU A 76 -13.34 -0.28 5.45
CA LEU A 76 -13.96 -1.60 5.58
C LEU A 76 -12.91 -2.70 5.83
N THR A 77 -11.85 -2.72 5.02
CA THR A 77 -10.85 -3.80 5.07
C THR A 77 -10.00 -3.75 6.33
N LEU A 78 -9.56 -2.56 6.78
CA LEU A 78 -8.82 -2.45 8.05
C LEU A 78 -9.70 -2.80 9.25
N SER A 79 -10.99 -2.43 9.21
CA SER A 79 -11.94 -2.79 10.27
C SER A 79 -12.24 -4.29 10.33
N ALA A 80 -12.06 -5.04 9.23
CA ALA A 80 -12.13 -6.49 9.23
C ALA A 80 -10.95 -7.16 9.97
N ARG A 81 -9.93 -6.39 10.39
CA ARG A 81 -8.76 -6.85 11.15
C ARG A 81 -8.02 -8.02 10.50
N PRO A 82 -7.62 -7.93 9.23
CA PRO A 82 -6.85 -8.98 8.57
C PRO A 82 -5.48 -9.15 9.23
N ASP A 83 -4.90 -10.36 9.12
CA ASP A 83 -3.52 -10.61 9.53
C ASP A 83 -2.55 -10.38 8.37
N VAL A 84 -3.04 -10.52 7.15
CA VAL A 84 -2.32 -10.21 5.89
C VAL A 84 -3.13 -9.23 5.08
N LEU A 85 -2.51 -8.14 4.66
CA LEU A 85 -3.13 -7.11 3.84
C LEU A 85 -2.42 -7.02 2.49
N ILE A 86 -3.15 -7.28 1.42
CA ILE A 86 -2.65 -7.21 0.04
C ILE A 86 -3.23 -5.95 -0.60
N LEU A 87 -2.36 -5.07 -1.05
CA LEU A 87 -2.70 -3.77 -1.62
C LEU A 87 -2.17 -3.67 -3.06
N ASP A 88 -3.08 -3.57 -4.01
CA ASP A 88 -2.72 -3.42 -5.42
C ASP A 88 -2.86 -1.96 -5.84
N GLU A 89 -1.72 -1.32 -6.13
CA GLU A 89 -1.62 0.12 -6.46
C GLU A 89 -2.45 1.02 -5.50
N PRO A 90 -2.28 0.89 -4.17
CA PRO A 90 -3.21 1.46 -3.20
C PRO A 90 -3.28 2.98 -3.20
N VAL A 91 -2.24 3.64 -3.68
CA VAL A 91 -2.11 5.11 -3.67
C VAL A 91 -2.19 5.72 -5.06
N ASP A 92 -2.34 4.90 -6.11
CA ASP A 92 -2.51 5.43 -7.46
C ASP A 92 -3.81 6.24 -7.59
N GLY A 93 -3.71 7.39 -8.28
CA GLY A 93 -4.83 8.31 -8.44
C GLY A 93 -5.27 9.05 -7.18
N LEU A 94 -4.56 8.92 -6.05
CA LEU A 94 -4.80 9.70 -4.84
C LEU A 94 -4.00 11.01 -4.86
N ASP A 95 -4.60 12.07 -4.33
CA ASP A 95 -3.84 13.29 -4.04
C ASP A 95 -2.79 13.06 -2.92
N PRO A 96 -1.76 13.91 -2.81
CA PRO A 96 -0.66 13.70 -1.88
C PRO A 96 -1.08 13.67 -0.39
N VAL A 97 -2.20 14.31 -0.03
CA VAL A 97 -2.70 14.32 1.35
C VAL A 97 -3.35 12.97 1.65
N MET A 98 -4.27 12.54 0.80
CA MET A 98 -4.94 11.24 0.91
C MET A 98 -3.94 10.08 0.91
N ARG A 99 -2.93 10.13 0.05
CA ARG A 99 -1.86 9.14 -0.01
C ARG A 99 -1.16 8.97 1.34
N ARG A 100 -0.72 10.07 1.95
CA ARG A 100 -0.10 10.04 3.29
C ARG A 100 -1.03 9.50 4.37
N GLN A 101 -2.30 9.89 4.33
CA GLN A 101 -3.30 9.42 5.28
C GLN A 101 -3.50 7.90 5.20
N VAL A 102 -3.69 7.37 3.99
CA VAL A 102 -3.87 5.93 3.75
C VAL A 102 -2.64 5.15 4.22
N MET A 103 -1.44 5.59 3.84
CA MET A 103 -0.21 4.90 4.26
C MET A 103 0.02 4.98 5.77
N SER A 104 -0.33 6.11 6.41
CA SER A 104 -0.27 6.22 7.87
C SER A 104 -1.21 5.24 8.57
N LEU A 105 -2.41 5.01 8.04
CA LEU A 105 -3.33 4.00 8.58
C LEU A 105 -2.75 2.58 8.47
N VAL A 106 -2.18 2.24 7.33
CA VAL A 106 -1.53 0.94 7.11
C VAL A 106 -0.36 0.75 8.09
N LEU A 107 0.52 1.75 8.20
CA LEU A 107 1.67 1.69 9.11
C LEU A 107 1.25 1.61 10.58
N SER A 108 0.18 2.31 10.99
CA SER A 108 -0.37 2.16 12.35
C SER A 108 -0.86 0.74 12.61
N ASP A 109 -1.57 0.13 11.67
CA ASP A 109 -2.04 -1.26 11.83
C ASP A 109 -0.87 -2.26 11.89
N VAL A 110 0.18 -2.04 11.10
CA VAL A 110 1.44 -2.83 11.18
C VAL A 110 2.08 -2.68 12.56
N ALA A 111 2.23 -1.45 13.04
CA ALA A 111 2.89 -1.17 14.32
C ALA A 111 2.10 -1.72 15.53
N GLU A 112 0.77 -1.61 15.50
CA GLU A 112 -0.08 -2.04 16.61
C GLU A 112 -0.33 -3.54 16.65
N ARG A 113 -0.39 -4.21 15.49
CA ARG A 113 -0.85 -5.59 15.37
C ARG A 113 0.14 -6.55 14.73
N GLY A 114 1.20 -6.05 14.11
CA GLY A 114 2.12 -6.88 13.34
C GLY A 114 1.50 -7.42 12.04
N THR A 115 0.54 -6.70 11.46
CA THR A 115 -0.08 -7.08 10.18
C THR A 115 0.97 -7.17 9.09
N THR A 116 1.00 -8.28 8.37
CA THR A 116 1.89 -8.43 7.21
C THR A 116 1.26 -7.73 6.00
N VAL A 117 2.00 -6.83 5.37
CA VAL A 117 1.48 -6.05 4.23
C VAL A 117 2.29 -6.35 2.97
N LEU A 118 1.60 -6.66 1.89
CA LEU A 118 2.16 -6.78 0.55
C LEU A 118 1.58 -5.67 -0.32
N ILE A 119 2.44 -4.81 -0.87
CA ILE A 119 2.05 -3.66 -1.68
C ILE A 119 2.63 -3.80 -3.08
N SER A 120 1.80 -3.71 -4.13
CA SER A 120 2.28 -3.48 -5.49
C SER A 120 2.34 -1.97 -5.76
N SER A 121 3.36 -1.51 -6.46
CA SER A 121 3.44 -0.16 -7.03
C SER A 121 4.40 -0.13 -8.21
N HIS A 122 4.09 0.70 -9.20
CA HIS A 122 5.00 1.03 -10.29
C HIS A 122 5.92 2.22 -9.95
N ASN A 123 5.75 2.84 -8.77
CA ASN A 123 6.53 3.98 -8.30
C ASN A 123 7.30 3.64 -7.02
N LEU A 124 8.57 3.27 -7.17
CA LEU A 124 9.44 2.89 -6.05
C LEU A 124 9.56 3.98 -4.97
N ARG A 125 9.52 5.27 -5.35
CA ARG A 125 9.64 6.37 -4.38
C ARG A 125 8.52 6.41 -3.35
N GLU A 126 7.36 5.85 -3.70
CA GLU A 126 6.22 5.78 -2.78
C GLU A 126 6.39 4.71 -1.71
N LEU A 127 7.27 3.74 -1.96
CA LEU A 127 7.50 2.59 -1.09
C LEU A 127 8.78 2.71 -0.24
N GLU A 128 9.71 3.60 -0.60
CA GLU A 128 11.00 3.74 0.09
C GLU A 128 10.88 3.99 1.59
N ASP A 129 9.85 4.74 2.00
CA ASP A 129 9.65 5.13 3.41
C ASP A 129 8.73 4.17 4.19
N VAL A 130 8.14 3.16 3.52
CA VAL A 130 7.09 2.34 4.12
C VAL A 130 7.34 0.85 4.07
N CYS A 131 8.27 0.39 3.20
CA CYS A 131 8.59 -1.02 3.04
C CYS A 131 9.94 -1.36 3.68
N ASP A 132 10.06 -2.58 4.18
CA ASP A 132 11.32 -3.16 4.66
C ASP A 132 11.98 -4.07 3.62
N HIS A 133 11.20 -4.63 2.70
CA HIS A 133 11.64 -5.49 1.61
C HIS A 133 11.05 -5.04 0.27
N VAL A 134 11.83 -5.21 -0.79
CA VAL A 134 11.44 -4.90 -2.17
C VAL A 134 11.67 -6.09 -3.08
N GLY A 135 10.65 -6.41 -3.87
CA GLY A 135 10.73 -7.37 -4.96
C GLY A 135 10.48 -6.67 -6.30
N ILE A 136 11.33 -6.92 -7.30
CA ILE A 136 11.13 -6.44 -8.66
C ILE A 136 10.63 -7.58 -9.52
N LEU A 137 9.39 -7.44 -10.01
CA LEU A 137 8.74 -8.40 -10.89
C LEU A 137 8.75 -7.90 -12.33
N ASN A 138 9.19 -8.72 -13.28
CA ASN A 138 9.14 -8.40 -14.70
C ASN A 138 8.78 -9.64 -15.52
N HIS A 139 7.78 -9.50 -16.40
CA HIS A 139 7.25 -10.61 -17.22
C HIS A 139 7.00 -11.91 -16.42
N GLY A 140 6.41 -11.79 -15.22
CA GLY A 140 6.09 -12.93 -14.36
C GLY A 140 7.30 -13.59 -13.68
N LYS A 141 8.48 -12.97 -13.75
CA LYS A 141 9.70 -13.46 -13.08
C LYS A 141 10.18 -12.46 -12.04
N MET A 142 10.54 -12.97 -10.86
CA MET A 142 11.22 -12.19 -9.84
C MET A 142 12.66 -11.91 -10.30
N LEU A 143 12.99 -10.65 -10.54
CA LEU A 143 14.34 -10.21 -10.94
C LEU A 143 15.23 -9.93 -9.74
N LEU A 144 14.65 -9.38 -8.69
CA LEU A 144 15.35 -8.97 -7.48
C LEU A 144 14.40 -9.14 -6.29
N GLU A 145 14.94 -9.62 -5.17
CA GLU A 145 14.31 -9.62 -3.87
C GLU A 145 15.37 -9.28 -2.83
N LYS A 146 15.22 -8.15 -2.14
CA LYS A 146 16.17 -7.68 -1.13
C LYS A 146 15.50 -6.86 -0.04
N SER A 147 16.13 -6.81 1.14
CA SER A 147 15.78 -5.80 2.12
C SER A 147 16.21 -4.41 1.64
N LEU A 148 15.47 -3.37 2.03
CA LEU A 148 15.86 -1.99 1.73
C LEU A 148 17.18 -1.61 2.41
N ALA A 149 17.45 -2.13 3.59
CA ALA A 149 18.72 -1.93 4.29
C ALA A 149 19.92 -2.44 3.47
N ASP A 150 19.79 -3.61 2.85
CA ASP A 150 20.84 -4.17 1.98
C ASP A 150 20.99 -3.38 0.66
N MET A 151 19.92 -2.79 0.17
CA MET A 151 19.96 -1.96 -1.03
C MET A 151 20.62 -0.60 -0.76
N GLN A 152 20.29 0.03 0.37
CA GLN A 152 20.83 1.34 0.74
C GLN A 152 22.29 1.28 1.18
N GLY A 153 22.74 0.17 1.77
CA GLY A 153 24.13 0.00 2.22
C GLY A 153 25.16 -0.26 1.10
N GLY A 154 24.70 -0.58 -0.11
CA GLY A 154 25.58 -0.97 -1.23
C GLY A 154 25.88 0.12 -2.26
N THR A 155 25.17 1.26 -2.23
CA THR A 155 25.33 2.32 -3.24
C THR A 155 25.32 3.71 -2.62
N VAL A 156 26.25 4.55 -3.05
CA VAL A 156 26.34 5.95 -2.62
C VAL A 156 26.28 6.83 -3.86
N LYS A 157 25.41 7.85 -3.83
CA LYS A 157 25.39 8.89 -4.84
C LYS A 157 26.40 9.97 -4.47
N LEU A 158 27.42 10.15 -5.31
CA LEU A 158 28.43 11.22 -5.14
C LEU A 158 28.23 12.29 -6.22
N GLN A 159 28.30 13.53 -5.80
CA GLN A 159 28.42 14.69 -6.70
C GLN A 159 29.83 15.24 -6.61
N ILE A 160 30.57 15.17 -7.71
CA ILE A 160 31.96 15.61 -7.75
C ILE A 160 32.16 16.65 -8.85
N VAL A 161 33.08 17.57 -8.62
CA VAL A 161 33.54 18.51 -9.64
C VAL A 161 34.79 17.90 -10.30
N GLY A 162 34.69 17.54 -11.58
CA GLY A 162 35.76 16.87 -12.32
C GLY A 162 35.43 15.41 -12.62
N ASP A 163 36.48 14.63 -12.90
CA ASP A 163 36.31 13.21 -13.28
C ASP A 163 36.20 12.32 -12.05
N ALA A 164 35.46 11.19 -12.21
CA ALA A 164 35.33 10.20 -11.14
C ALA A 164 36.70 9.60 -10.77
N PRO A 165 36.98 9.39 -9.47
CA PRO A 165 38.22 8.76 -9.05
C PRO A 165 38.37 7.35 -9.62
N ALA A 166 39.54 7.00 -10.14
CA ALA A 166 39.83 5.66 -10.65
C ALA A 166 39.75 4.63 -9.49
N GLY A 167 39.16 3.46 -9.76
CA GLY A 167 39.12 2.34 -8.83
C GLY A 167 37.80 2.17 -8.05
N PHE A 168 36.83 3.04 -8.25
CA PHE A 168 35.48 2.83 -7.71
C PHE A 168 34.57 2.18 -8.75
N PRO A 169 33.74 1.18 -8.38
CA PRO A 169 32.74 0.64 -9.27
C PRO A 169 31.63 1.68 -9.50
N VAL A 170 31.56 2.28 -10.69
CA VAL A 170 30.53 3.24 -11.07
C VAL A 170 29.37 2.49 -11.71
N LEU A 171 28.17 2.58 -11.12
CA LEU A 171 26.95 1.98 -11.65
C LEU A 171 26.29 2.88 -12.69
N HIS A 172 26.33 4.20 -12.46
CA HIS A 172 25.78 5.20 -13.36
C HIS A 172 26.55 6.51 -13.22
N GLU A 173 26.81 7.16 -14.34
CA GLU A 173 27.44 8.49 -14.37
C GLU A 173 26.60 9.43 -15.22
N SER A 174 26.29 10.62 -14.67
CA SER A 174 25.67 11.70 -15.43
C SER A 174 26.45 13.00 -15.27
N ARG A 175 26.63 13.73 -16.35
CA ARG A 175 27.33 15.02 -16.37
C ARG A 175 26.35 16.16 -16.57
N SER A 176 26.44 17.17 -15.69
CA SER A 176 25.74 18.45 -15.85
C SER A 176 26.74 19.60 -15.68
N GLY A 177 27.25 20.11 -16.79
CA GLY A 177 28.30 21.12 -16.80
C GLY A 177 29.62 20.57 -16.24
N ARG A 178 30.08 21.11 -15.09
CA ARG A 178 31.30 20.65 -14.39
C ARG A 178 31.00 19.63 -13.28
N LEU A 179 29.73 19.28 -13.06
CA LEU A 179 29.31 18.30 -12.06
C LEU A 179 29.15 16.94 -12.69
N ASN A 180 29.80 15.93 -12.11
CA ASN A 180 29.55 14.51 -12.35
C ASN A 180 28.72 13.96 -11.19
N THR A 181 27.70 13.15 -11.50
CA THR A 181 26.85 12.47 -10.51
C THR A 181 26.74 11.00 -10.84
#